data_e61e2612d45be20c3fa35a954af26e62
#
_entry.id   e61e2612d45be20c3fa35a954af26e62
#
_cell.length_a   1.000
_cell.length_b   1.000
_cell.length_c   1.000
_cell.angle_alpha   90.00
_cell.angle_beta   90.00
_cell.angle_gamma   90.00
#
_symmetry.space_group_name_H-M   'P 1'
#
loop_
_entity.id
_entity.type
_entity.pdbx_description
1 polymer ?
#
loop_
_entity_poly.entity_id
_entity_poly.type
_entity_poly.pdbx_seq_one_letter_code
_entity_poly.pdbx_strand_id
1 'polypeptide(L)'
;MMTKRVRGARVVAAMLGGGALLVSTACGGGDGAGGDVELVIDTFGVMGYDELISQFEEENPGVTVEERNITDLADYTPQLQQNIAADGGAGDVVAIEEANIAQFLAQADRFVDLNEHGGADLEGDFLEWKWEQGHSFDGRLIGLGTDIGSMGVCYNVSLFEDAGLPTDREEVGELWPTWEDFIATGEDFAAADTGASFVSTIQPYFRAVTAQAGGAPFQNPEGDLVVEDNADTRAAYDTVTAMADAGLSANLPIWSEEWNAGIQNNAFATLPCPAWMLGHIESTAGDAGENQWDVAAVPGGSGNWGGSFLAVPAQSEHPEEAAELAKFLTSAEGQLGAWNEANVLPSSPEALESADVTDFTRPYFNDAPVGEIYGASASQLSPVYYGPDNQAIDDAFRAALESVEQGQATADEGWDTAVADSERALGEG
;
A
#
# COMPACT_ATOMS: atom_id res chain seq x y z
N MET A 1 -12.66 13.28 -61.16
CA MET A 1 -11.70 12.92 -62.25
C MET A 1 -10.92 11.73 -61.71
N MET A 2 -11.18 10.57 -62.33
CA MET A 2 -10.37 9.40 -62.65
C MET A 2 -9.60 8.71 -61.50
N THR A 3 -10.16 7.66 -60.92
CA THR A 3 -10.11 6.23 -61.34
C THR A 3 -8.70 5.71 -61.73
N LYS A 4 -8.21 4.72 -60.93
CA LYS A 4 -7.71 3.47 -61.52
C LYS A 4 -7.59 2.35 -60.45
N ARG A 5 -8.42 1.33 -60.65
CA ARG A 5 -8.29 -0.02 -60.07
C ARG A 5 -7.25 -0.78 -60.87
N VAL A 6 -6.43 -1.63 -60.22
CA VAL A 6 -5.85 -2.83 -60.89
C VAL A 6 -6.04 -4.03 -59.94
N ARG A 7 -6.66 -5.06 -60.54
CA ARG A 7 -6.83 -6.43 -60.07
C ARG A 7 -5.70 -7.30 -60.58
N GLY A 8 -5.41 -8.38 -59.89
CA GLY A 8 -4.76 -9.60 -60.44
C GLY A 8 -3.92 -10.25 -59.34
N ALA A 9 -3.79 -11.51 -59.15
CA ALA A 9 -4.48 -12.73 -59.53
C ALA A 9 -3.87 -13.85 -58.67
N ARG A 10 -4.65 -14.86 -58.42
CA ARG A 10 -4.33 -16.09 -57.69
C ARG A 10 -3.27 -16.91 -58.39
N VAL A 11 -2.37 -17.59 -57.61
CA VAL A 11 -1.83 -18.92 -58.02
C VAL A 11 -1.81 -19.82 -56.78
N VAL A 12 -2.52 -20.95 -56.94
CA VAL A 12 -2.51 -22.15 -56.09
C VAL A 12 -1.42 -23.06 -56.64
N ALA A 13 -0.57 -23.61 -55.76
CA ALA A 13 0.21 -24.80 -56.09
C ALA A 13 0.28 -25.72 -54.85
N ALA A 14 -0.44 -26.81 -54.90
CA ALA A 14 -0.27 -27.95 -54.04
C ALA A 14 0.87 -28.83 -54.54
N MET A 15 1.74 -29.31 -53.66
CA MET A 15 2.53 -30.50 -53.91
C MET A 15 2.60 -31.39 -52.67
N LEU A 16 2.10 -32.57 -52.84
CA LEU A 16 2.24 -33.75 -52.01
C LEU A 16 3.64 -34.39 -52.18
N GLY A 17 4.14 -34.96 -51.10
CA GLY A 17 5.27 -35.91 -51.07
C GLY A 17 5.74 -36.01 -49.62
N GLY A 18 5.53 -37.01 -48.82
CA GLY A 18 5.75 -38.42 -49.00
C GLY A 18 6.98 -38.86 -48.23
N GLY A 19 6.83 -39.36 -46.95
CA GLY A 19 7.60 -40.49 -46.43
C GLY A 19 8.97 -40.26 -45.81
N ALA A 20 9.03 -40.45 -44.46
CA ALA A 20 9.90 -41.51 -43.86
C ALA A 20 9.83 -41.42 -42.31
N LEU A 21 9.20 -42.40 -41.71
CA LEU A 21 9.38 -42.74 -40.29
C LEU A 21 10.82 -43.19 -40.06
N LEU A 22 11.54 -42.53 -39.16
CA LEU A 22 12.69 -43.12 -38.48
C LEU A 22 12.35 -43.11 -36.97
N VAL A 23 11.95 -44.29 -36.49
CA VAL A 23 11.92 -44.66 -35.07
C VAL A 23 13.35 -44.86 -34.64
N SER A 24 13.88 -43.95 -33.82
CA SER A 24 15.04 -44.19 -32.99
C SER A 24 14.63 -44.25 -31.51
N THR A 25 14.41 -45.49 -31.03
CA THR A 25 14.42 -45.79 -29.62
C THR A 25 15.83 -45.58 -29.08
N ALA A 26 16.01 -44.56 -28.23
CA ALA A 26 17.14 -44.49 -27.32
C ALA A 26 16.55 -44.44 -25.90
N CYS A 27 16.59 -45.59 -25.21
CA CYS A 27 16.52 -45.64 -23.76
C CYS A 27 17.78 -44.97 -23.19
N GLY A 28 17.60 -43.97 -22.40
CA GLY A 28 18.63 -43.39 -21.55
C GLY A 28 17.90 -42.74 -20.38
N GLY A 29 17.89 -43.41 -19.22
CA GLY A 29 17.40 -42.82 -18.00
C GLY A 29 18.35 -41.72 -17.55
N GLY A 30 17.78 -40.67 -17.03
CA GLY A 30 18.46 -39.57 -16.39
C GLY A 30 17.40 -38.65 -15.79
N ASP A 31 17.43 -38.56 -14.49
CA ASP A 31 16.56 -37.74 -13.66
C ASP A 31 16.60 -36.27 -14.07
N GLY A 32 15.44 -35.59 -13.90
CA GLY A 32 15.37 -34.14 -13.78
C GLY A 32 15.36 -33.34 -15.08
N ALA A 33 14.31 -33.46 -15.89
CA ALA A 33 13.96 -32.38 -16.80
C ALA A 33 12.84 -31.58 -16.11
N GLY A 34 13.21 -30.73 -15.16
CA GLY A 34 12.43 -29.54 -14.85
C GLY A 34 12.47 -28.68 -16.12
N GLY A 35 11.35 -28.43 -16.77
CA GLY A 35 11.28 -27.40 -17.81
C GLY A 35 11.59 -26.04 -17.17
N ASP A 36 12.08 -25.09 -17.96
CA ASP A 36 12.22 -23.73 -17.51
C ASP A 36 10.83 -23.25 -17.03
N VAL A 37 10.77 -22.72 -15.78
CA VAL A 37 9.55 -22.15 -15.15
C VAL A 37 9.58 -20.66 -15.35
N GLU A 38 8.50 -20.09 -15.85
CA GLU A 38 8.32 -18.65 -16.00
C GLU A 38 7.22 -18.21 -15.03
N LEU A 39 7.60 -17.45 -14.00
CA LEU A 39 6.67 -16.89 -13.01
C LEU A 39 6.34 -15.45 -13.37
N VAL A 40 5.13 -15.05 -13.03
CA VAL A 40 4.69 -13.65 -13.11
C VAL A 40 4.31 -13.17 -11.73
N ILE A 41 4.88 -12.04 -11.30
CA ILE A 41 4.46 -11.34 -10.09
C ILE A 41 3.72 -10.05 -10.46
N ASP A 42 2.49 -9.89 -9.97
CA ASP A 42 1.71 -8.67 -10.11
C ASP A 42 1.91 -7.77 -8.89
N THR A 43 2.36 -6.53 -9.12
CA THR A 43 2.66 -5.56 -8.08
C THR A 43 1.98 -4.22 -8.34
N PHE A 44 1.99 -3.35 -7.32
CA PHE A 44 1.56 -1.95 -7.43
C PHE A 44 2.59 -1.02 -6.75
N GLY A 45 2.53 0.27 -7.08
CA GLY A 45 3.45 1.25 -6.49
C GLY A 45 4.91 0.91 -6.76
N VAL A 46 5.75 1.05 -5.73
CA VAL A 46 7.17 0.69 -5.76
C VAL A 46 7.45 -0.27 -4.62
N MET A 47 7.73 -1.53 -4.93
CA MET A 47 7.92 -2.58 -3.92
C MET A 47 9.40 -2.92 -3.66
N GLY A 48 10.32 -2.45 -4.53
CA GLY A 48 11.76 -2.67 -4.36
C GLY A 48 12.20 -4.11 -4.62
N TYR A 49 11.70 -4.73 -5.67
CA TYR A 49 11.97 -6.14 -5.97
C TYR A 49 12.95 -6.39 -7.12
N ASP A 50 13.43 -5.36 -7.84
CA ASP A 50 14.26 -5.53 -9.04
C ASP A 50 15.52 -6.36 -8.78
N GLU A 51 16.30 -6.00 -7.73
CA GLU A 51 17.52 -6.74 -7.36
C GLU A 51 17.18 -8.10 -6.72
N LEU A 52 16.11 -8.19 -5.92
CA LEU A 52 15.68 -9.42 -5.27
C LEU A 52 15.20 -10.47 -6.27
N ILE A 53 14.47 -10.08 -7.31
CA ILE A 53 14.06 -10.97 -8.40
C ILE A 53 15.29 -11.54 -9.10
N SER A 54 16.27 -10.68 -9.40
CA SER A 54 17.52 -11.12 -10.02
C SER A 54 18.28 -12.12 -9.12
N GLN A 55 18.31 -11.89 -7.81
CA GLN A 55 18.93 -12.81 -6.84
C GLN A 55 18.16 -14.14 -6.78
N PHE A 56 16.83 -14.10 -6.73
CA PHE A 56 16.00 -15.31 -6.73
C PHE A 56 16.25 -16.18 -7.96
N GLU A 57 16.36 -15.58 -9.16
CA GLU A 57 16.68 -16.29 -10.41
C GLU A 57 18.08 -16.92 -10.40
N GLU A 58 19.07 -16.23 -9.80
CA GLU A 58 20.43 -16.78 -9.65
C GLU A 58 20.45 -18.00 -8.71
N GLU A 59 19.65 -17.98 -7.64
CA GLU A 59 19.55 -19.06 -6.64
C GLU A 59 18.69 -20.22 -7.14
N ASN A 60 17.79 -19.99 -8.11
CA ASN A 60 16.86 -20.98 -8.68
C ASN A 60 17.07 -21.18 -10.18
N PRO A 61 18.17 -21.82 -10.62
CA PRO A 61 18.46 -22.02 -12.04
C PRO A 61 17.33 -22.74 -12.78
N GLY A 62 16.77 -22.11 -13.80
CA GLY A 62 15.64 -22.59 -14.60
C GLY A 62 14.30 -21.95 -14.20
N VAL A 63 14.30 -21.04 -13.22
CA VAL A 63 13.16 -20.16 -12.93
C VAL A 63 13.49 -18.75 -13.46
N THR A 64 12.51 -18.12 -14.10
CA THR A 64 12.55 -16.70 -14.48
C THR A 64 11.31 -16.01 -13.93
N VAL A 65 11.42 -14.73 -13.55
CA VAL A 65 10.32 -13.96 -12.94
C VAL A 65 10.09 -12.68 -13.73
N GLU A 66 8.87 -12.49 -14.24
CA GLU A 66 8.41 -11.23 -14.83
C GLU A 66 7.61 -10.43 -13.79
N GLU A 67 8.04 -9.22 -13.45
CA GLU A 67 7.23 -8.30 -12.70
C GLU A 67 6.29 -7.51 -13.62
N ARG A 68 4.97 -7.57 -13.33
CA ARG A 68 3.96 -6.73 -13.98
C ARG A 68 3.45 -5.70 -12.96
N ASN A 69 3.93 -4.47 -13.07
CA ASN A 69 3.58 -3.40 -12.16
C ASN A 69 2.47 -2.50 -12.73
N ILE A 70 1.42 -2.28 -11.92
CA ILE A 70 0.43 -1.23 -12.13
C ILE A 70 0.60 -0.23 -10.99
N THR A 71 1.24 0.89 -11.28
CA THR A 71 1.66 1.85 -10.26
C THR A 71 0.50 2.40 -9.42
N ASP A 72 -0.67 2.65 -10.04
CA ASP A 72 -1.84 3.17 -9.34
C ASP A 72 -2.65 2.03 -8.71
N LEU A 73 -2.75 2.04 -7.38
CA LEU A 73 -3.51 1.05 -6.61
C LEU A 73 -5.00 1.05 -6.97
N ALA A 74 -5.57 2.22 -7.32
CA ALA A 74 -6.97 2.34 -7.72
C ALA A 74 -7.28 1.65 -9.06
N ASP A 75 -6.28 1.51 -9.93
CA ASP A 75 -6.38 0.72 -11.17
C ASP A 75 -6.03 -0.76 -10.93
N TYR A 76 -5.04 -1.02 -10.07
CA TYR A 76 -4.54 -2.37 -9.77
C TYR A 76 -5.59 -3.23 -9.05
N THR A 77 -6.15 -2.75 -7.95
CA THR A 77 -7.05 -3.55 -7.09
C THR A 77 -8.29 -4.07 -7.83
N PRO A 78 -9.03 -3.24 -8.61
CA PRO A 78 -10.18 -3.73 -9.40
C PRO A 78 -9.78 -4.76 -10.46
N GLN A 79 -8.60 -4.60 -11.08
CA GLN A 79 -8.10 -5.56 -12.06
C GLN A 79 -7.75 -6.90 -11.39
N LEU A 80 -7.08 -6.87 -10.22
CA LEU A 80 -6.80 -8.08 -9.46
C LEU A 80 -8.09 -8.80 -9.06
N GLN A 81 -9.08 -8.08 -8.52
CA GLN A 81 -10.39 -8.63 -8.18
C GLN A 81 -11.05 -9.31 -9.38
N GLN A 82 -11.03 -8.65 -10.53
CA GLN A 82 -11.59 -9.22 -11.76
C GLN A 82 -10.86 -10.50 -12.19
N ASN A 83 -9.54 -10.51 -12.13
CA ASN A 83 -8.71 -11.65 -12.52
C ASN A 83 -8.92 -12.85 -11.56
N ILE A 84 -9.01 -12.62 -10.26
CA ILE A 84 -9.30 -13.66 -9.25
C ILE A 84 -10.71 -14.20 -9.44
N ALA A 85 -11.71 -13.34 -9.65
CA ALA A 85 -13.09 -13.76 -9.87
C ALA A 85 -13.27 -14.56 -11.19
N ALA A 86 -12.50 -14.22 -12.23
CA ALA A 86 -12.54 -14.88 -13.53
C ALA A 86 -11.75 -16.21 -13.56
N ASP A 87 -10.99 -16.53 -12.50
CA ASP A 87 -10.09 -17.67 -12.42
C ASP A 87 -9.07 -17.66 -13.59
N GLY A 88 -8.51 -16.46 -13.87
CA GLY A 88 -7.56 -16.28 -14.95
C GLY A 88 -7.08 -14.84 -15.10
N GLY A 89 -5.80 -14.68 -15.48
CA GLY A 89 -5.17 -13.40 -15.79
C GLY A 89 -4.37 -12.78 -14.67
N ALA A 90 -4.48 -13.24 -13.43
CA ALA A 90 -3.57 -12.84 -12.35
C ALA A 90 -2.21 -13.53 -12.53
N GLY A 91 -1.17 -12.90 -11.98
CA GLY A 91 0.16 -13.50 -11.88
C GLY A 91 0.19 -14.74 -11.00
N ASP A 92 1.33 -15.42 -10.99
CA ASP A 92 1.61 -16.55 -10.10
C ASP A 92 1.75 -16.09 -8.64
N VAL A 93 2.29 -14.90 -8.45
CA VAL A 93 2.31 -14.18 -7.17
C VAL A 93 1.60 -12.83 -7.37
N VAL A 94 0.82 -12.39 -6.39
CA VAL A 94 0.11 -11.11 -6.44
C VAL A 94 0.32 -10.33 -5.15
N ALA A 95 0.58 -9.03 -5.25
CA ALA A 95 0.60 -8.14 -4.11
C ALA A 95 -0.83 -7.72 -3.73
N ILE A 96 -1.13 -7.68 -2.44
CA ILE A 96 -2.43 -7.25 -1.91
C ILE A 96 -2.19 -6.16 -0.85
N GLU A 97 -2.73 -4.97 -1.06
CA GLU A 97 -2.65 -3.89 -0.07
C GLU A 97 -3.46 -4.25 1.19
N GLU A 98 -2.97 -3.85 2.35
CA GLU A 98 -3.46 -4.26 3.67
C GLU A 98 -4.96 -4.02 3.87
N ALA A 99 -5.47 -2.83 3.52
CA ALA A 99 -6.89 -2.53 3.69
C ALA A 99 -7.82 -3.37 2.80
N ASN A 100 -7.24 -4.05 1.80
CA ASN A 100 -7.95 -4.91 0.85
C ASN A 100 -7.80 -6.40 1.15
N ILE A 101 -6.91 -6.80 2.07
CA ILE A 101 -6.61 -8.23 2.28
C ILE A 101 -7.88 -9.01 2.68
N ALA A 102 -8.74 -8.44 3.52
CA ALA A 102 -9.92 -9.13 4.04
C ALA A 102 -10.92 -9.58 2.95
N GLN A 103 -11.09 -8.80 1.89
CA GLN A 103 -11.95 -9.20 0.76
C GLN A 103 -11.42 -10.42 0.00
N PHE A 104 -10.10 -10.60 -0.04
CA PHE A 104 -9.45 -11.76 -0.66
C PHE A 104 -9.45 -12.95 0.31
N LEU A 105 -9.29 -12.72 1.62
CA LEU A 105 -9.44 -13.77 2.64
C LEU A 105 -10.84 -14.35 2.65
N ALA A 106 -11.88 -13.56 2.35
CA ALA A 106 -13.26 -14.04 2.18
C ALA A 106 -13.41 -15.00 0.98
N GLN A 107 -12.44 -15.02 0.07
CA GLN A 107 -12.36 -15.87 -1.11
C GLN A 107 -11.14 -16.80 -1.04
N ALA A 108 -10.79 -17.30 0.17
CA ALA A 108 -9.58 -18.07 0.42
C ALA A 108 -9.42 -19.31 -0.47
N ASP A 109 -10.52 -19.87 -0.99
CA ASP A 109 -10.51 -20.97 -1.95
C ASP A 109 -9.95 -20.59 -3.33
N ARG A 110 -9.80 -19.31 -3.61
CA ARG A 110 -9.16 -18.79 -4.83
C ARG A 110 -7.65 -18.63 -4.71
N PHE A 111 -7.08 -18.97 -3.56
CA PHE A 111 -5.65 -18.86 -3.27
C PHE A 111 -5.09 -20.19 -2.78
N VAL A 112 -3.80 -20.35 -2.95
CA VAL A 112 -3.03 -21.46 -2.38
C VAL A 112 -2.94 -21.27 -0.87
N ASP A 113 -3.13 -22.33 -0.12
CA ASP A 113 -2.84 -22.32 1.33
C ASP A 113 -1.33 -22.43 1.53
N LEU A 114 -0.68 -21.34 1.84
CA LEU A 114 0.77 -21.27 2.04
C LEU A 114 1.25 -22.13 3.23
N ASN A 115 0.36 -22.52 4.15
CA ASN A 115 0.69 -23.49 5.18
C ASN A 115 1.13 -24.83 4.59
N GLU A 116 0.55 -25.24 3.45
CA GLU A 116 0.92 -26.48 2.75
C GLU A 116 2.28 -26.39 2.04
N HIS A 117 2.80 -25.15 1.86
CA HIS A 117 4.07 -24.83 1.21
C HIS A 117 5.14 -24.30 2.18
N GLY A 118 5.06 -24.70 3.46
CA GLY A 118 6.03 -24.35 4.50
C GLY A 118 5.79 -22.98 5.16
N GLY A 119 4.69 -22.30 4.83
CA GLY A 119 4.32 -21.02 5.44
C GLY A 119 4.11 -21.12 6.94
N ALA A 120 3.57 -22.23 7.46
CA ALA A 120 3.33 -22.42 8.89
C ALA A 120 4.59 -22.29 9.77
N ASP A 121 5.77 -22.52 9.21
CA ASP A 121 7.05 -22.43 9.94
C ASP A 121 7.54 -20.96 10.07
N LEU A 122 6.86 -19.99 9.43
CA LEU A 122 7.26 -18.59 9.36
C LEU A 122 6.54 -17.69 10.38
N GLU A 123 5.70 -18.23 11.27
CA GLU A 123 4.89 -17.42 12.22
C GLU A 123 5.74 -16.39 12.99
N GLY A 124 6.95 -16.75 13.41
CA GLY A 124 7.85 -15.86 14.16
C GLY A 124 8.62 -14.85 13.32
N ASP A 125 8.53 -14.92 12.00
CA ASP A 125 9.31 -14.07 11.08
C ASP A 125 8.59 -12.74 10.77
N PHE A 126 7.34 -12.59 11.23
CA PHE A 126 6.49 -11.41 11.04
C PHE A 126 6.02 -10.84 12.37
N LEU A 127 5.66 -9.55 12.39
CA LEU A 127 4.91 -8.99 13.50
C LEU A 127 3.61 -9.78 13.69
N GLU A 128 3.26 -10.12 14.95
CA GLU A 128 2.12 -10.98 15.29
C GLU A 128 0.82 -10.54 14.58
N TRP A 129 0.47 -9.25 14.65
CA TRP A 129 -0.73 -8.73 14.03
C TRP A 129 -0.70 -8.82 12.49
N LYS A 130 0.49 -8.66 11.87
CA LYS A 130 0.65 -8.77 10.41
C LYS A 130 0.51 -10.23 9.96
N TRP A 131 1.05 -11.15 10.75
CA TRP A 131 0.88 -12.58 10.55
C TRP A 131 -0.58 -13.00 10.64
N GLU A 132 -1.31 -12.54 11.68
CA GLU A 132 -2.73 -12.82 11.85
C GLU A 132 -3.58 -12.29 10.71
N GLN A 133 -3.27 -11.10 10.18
CA GLN A 133 -3.98 -10.51 9.04
C GLN A 133 -3.83 -11.31 7.74
N GLY A 134 -2.79 -12.14 7.59
CA GLY A 134 -2.59 -13.01 6.43
C GLY A 134 -3.47 -14.25 6.40
N HIS A 135 -4.21 -14.54 7.50
CA HIS A 135 -5.00 -15.75 7.66
C HIS A 135 -6.48 -15.53 7.39
N SER A 136 -7.09 -16.48 6.68
CA SER A 136 -8.54 -16.55 6.54
C SER A 136 -9.21 -17.13 7.79
N PHE A 137 -10.54 -16.97 7.90
CA PHE A 137 -11.31 -17.45 9.05
C PHE A 137 -11.24 -18.96 9.27
N ASP A 138 -10.96 -19.75 8.23
CA ASP A 138 -10.79 -21.22 8.31
C ASP A 138 -9.34 -21.63 8.57
N GLY A 139 -8.45 -20.68 8.79
CA GLY A 139 -7.05 -20.88 9.21
C GLY A 139 -6.07 -21.13 8.06
N ARG A 140 -6.45 -20.86 6.82
CA ARG A 140 -5.51 -20.87 5.68
C ARG A 140 -4.62 -19.63 5.73
N LEU A 141 -3.35 -19.81 5.48
CA LEU A 141 -2.43 -18.70 5.27
C LEU A 141 -2.47 -18.28 3.80
N ILE A 142 -3.08 -17.15 3.52
CA ILE A 142 -3.27 -16.65 2.15
C ILE A 142 -2.20 -15.64 1.77
N GLY A 143 -1.77 -14.80 2.70
CA GLY A 143 -0.80 -13.73 2.43
C GLY A 143 0.36 -13.73 3.40
N LEU A 144 1.58 -13.58 2.88
CA LEU A 144 2.79 -13.28 3.66
C LEU A 144 3.02 -11.77 3.67
N GLY A 145 3.20 -11.18 4.86
CA GLY A 145 3.39 -9.74 5.02
C GLY A 145 4.68 -9.27 4.34
N THR A 146 4.60 -8.16 3.62
CA THR A 146 5.77 -7.50 3.01
C THR A 146 6.27 -6.38 3.90
N ASP A 147 5.52 -5.30 3.96
CA ASP A 147 5.83 -4.06 4.64
C ASP A 147 4.68 -3.61 5.53
N ILE A 148 4.95 -2.57 6.28
CA ILE A 148 3.98 -1.85 7.11
C ILE A 148 4.03 -0.35 6.80
N GLY A 149 2.87 0.30 6.89
CA GLY A 149 2.73 1.74 6.64
C GLY A 149 2.87 2.58 7.91
N SER A 150 3.81 2.22 8.80
CA SER A 150 4.07 3.01 10.01
C SER A 150 4.32 4.48 9.68
N MET A 151 3.78 5.38 10.50
CA MET A 151 3.63 6.80 10.14
C MET A 151 4.51 7.74 10.96
N GLY A 152 4.97 8.79 10.27
CA GLY A 152 5.34 10.08 10.80
C GLY A 152 4.43 11.18 10.24
N VAL A 153 4.78 12.43 10.46
CA VAL A 153 4.27 13.60 9.73
C VAL A 153 5.43 14.23 8.98
N CYS A 154 5.32 14.26 7.64
CA CYS A 154 6.21 15.09 6.85
C CYS A 154 5.77 16.55 6.94
N TYR A 155 6.72 17.45 7.17
CA TYR A 155 6.47 18.88 7.23
C TYR A 155 7.44 19.66 6.36
N ASN A 156 6.97 20.80 5.84
CA ASN A 156 7.79 21.68 5.01
C ASN A 156 8.53 22.69 5.88
N VAL A 157 9.85 22.53 5.97
CA VAL A 157 10.75 23.32 6.83
C VAL A 157 10.65 24.82 6.55
N SER A 158 10.63 25.21 5.28
CA SER A 158 10.58 26.63 4.92
C SER A 158 9.25 27.29 5.25
N LEU A 159 8.14 26.56 5.13
CA LEU A 159 6.81 27.07 5.52
C LEU A 159 6.68 27.20 7.04
N PHE A 160 7.30 26.28 7.80
CA PHE A 160 7.36 26.39 9.27
C PHE A 160 8.22 27.59 9.70
N GLU A 161 9.37 27.82 9.06
CA GLU A 161 10.20 29.01 9.31
C GLU A 161 9.43 30.31 9.00
N ASP A 162 8.74 30.38 7.86
CA ASP A 162 7.92 31.52 7.44
C ASP A 162 6.76 31.79 8.41
N ALA A 163 6.21 30.74 9.02
CA ALA A 163 5.18 30.84 10.05
C ALA A 163 5.74 31.20 11.44
N GLY A 164 7.08 31.19 11.62
CA GLY A 164 7.72 31.43 12.91
C GLY A 164 7.60 30.26 13.88
N LEU A 165 7.31 29.06 13.37
CA LEU A 165 7.28 27.79 14.10
C LEU A 165 8.69 27.18 14.18
N PRO A 166 8.97 26.28 15.13
CA PRO A 166 10.18 25.45 15.12
C PRO A 166 10.38 24.72 13.80
N THR A 167 11.64 24.48 13.44
CA THR A 167 12.02 23.73 12.24
C THR A 167 12.85 22.48 12.54
N ASP A 168 13.31 22.33 13.78
CA ASP A 168 13.93 21.10 14.26
C ASP A 168 12.86 20.02 14.48
N ARG A 169 13.10 18.79 13.99
CA ARG A 169 12.10 17.74 13.98
C ARG A 169 11.63 17.28 15.36
N GLU A 170 12.50 17.34 16.36
CA GLU A 170 12.13 16.99 17.73
C GLU A 170 11.24 18.09 18.31
N GLU A 171 11.63 19.36 18.14
CA GLU A 171 10.82 20.50 18.57
C GLU A 171 9.47 20.56 17.84
N VAL A 172 9.44 20.18 16.54
CA VAL A 172 8.21 20.08 15.76
C VAL A 172 7.31 18.95 16.27
N GLY A 173 7.86 17.77 16.57
CA GLY A 173 7.11 16.66 17.17
C GLY A 173 6.52 17.02 18.54
N GLU A 174 7.21 17.87 19.33
CA GLU A 174 6.72 18.36 20.61
C GLU A 174 5.55 19.37 20.49
N LEU A 175 5.32 19.97 19.31
CA LEU A 175 4.17 20.86 19.09
C LEU A 175 2.83 20.11 19.12
N TRP A 176 2.84 18.82 18.74
CA TRP A 176 1.62 18.04 18.55
C TRP A 176 1.63 16.64 19.18
N PRO A 177 1.80 16.53 20.49
CA PRO A 177 1.69 15.22 21.16
C PRO A 177 0.32 14.56 21.00
N THR A 178 -0.72 15.33 20.71
CA THR A 178 -2.09 14.88 20.43
C THR A 178 -2.64 15.49 19.13
N TRP A 179 -3.73 14.96 18.62
CA TRP A 179 -4.40 15.52 17.44
C TRP A 179 -5.04 16.90 17.72
N GLU A 180 -5.46 17.17 18.95
CA GLU A 180 -5.91 18.49 19.36
C GLU A 180 -4.78 19.51 19.29
N ASP A 181 -3.57 19.13 19.74
CA ASP A 181 -2.38 19.98 19.65
C ASP A 181 -1.94 20.18 18.19
N PHE A 182 -2.11 19.16 17.32
CA PHE A 182 -1.86 19.28 15.89
C PHE A 182 -2.79 20.30 15.23
N ILE A 183 -4.07 20.29 15.56
CA ILE A 183 -5.04 21.27 15.08
C ILE A 183 -4.68 22.69 15.59
N ALA A 184 -4.33 22.82 16.88
CA ALA A 184 -3.92 24.11 17.46
C ALA A 184 -2.65 24.64 16.78
N THR A 185 -1.66 23.79 16.46
CA THR A 185 -0.48 24.16 15.68
C THR A 185 -0.86 24.63 14.28
N GLY A 186 -1.85 23.96 13.66
CA GLY A 186 -2.39 24.37 12.36
C GLY A 186 -3.07 25.74 12.40
N GLU A 187 -3.79 26.07 13.46
CA GLU A 187 -4.40 27.40 13.66
C GLU A 187 -3.32 28.48 13.83
N ASP A 188 -2.25 28.20 14.58
CA ASP A 188 -1.11 29.11 14.71
C ASP A 188 -0.38 29.30 13.36
N PHE A 189 -0.20 28.22 12.57
CA PHE A 189 0.35 28.29 11.22
C PHE A 189 -0.53 29.16 10.30
N ALA A 190 -1.85 28.92 10.30
CA ALA A 190 -2.79 29.70 9.48
C ALA A 190 -2.81 31.18 9.85
N ALA A 191 -2.64 31.51 11.15
CA ALA A 191 -2.57 32.89 11.63
C ALA A 191 -1.34 33.65 11.13
N ALA A 192 -0.28 32.96 10.72
CA ALA A 192 0.94 33.56 10.15
C ALA A 192 0.78 34.03 8.69
N ASP A 193 -0.32 33.64 7.99
CA ASP A 193 -0.67 34.04 6.61
C ASP A 193 0.48 33.82 5.60
N THR A 194 1.08 32.64 5.65
CA THR A 194 2.17 32.23 4.73
C THR A 194 1.73 32.08 3.29
N GLY A 195 0.41 31.98 3.03
CA GLY A 195 -0.19 31.71 1.74
C GLY A 195 -0.32 30.22 1.42
N ALA A 196 0.16 29.31 2.28
CA ALA A 196 -0.03 27.87 2.21
C ALA A 196 -1.06 27.40 3.23
N SER A 197 -1.66 26.24 3.01
CA SER A 197 -2.52 25.57 3.99
C SER A 197 -1.67 24.70 4.94
N PHE A 198 -2.22 24.35 6.11
CA PHE A 198 -1.49 23.48 7.05
C PHE A 198 -1.48 22.02 6.59
N VAL A 199 -2.60 21.49 6.14
CA VAL A 199 -2.72 20.13 5.61
C VAL A 199 -3.11 20.14 4.12
N SER A 200 -2.75 19.09 3.38
CA SER A 200 -3.12 18.96 1.98
C SER A 200 -4.61 18.66 1.78
N THR A 201 -5.12 17.72 2.54
CA THR A 201 -6.53 17.26 2.63
C THR A 201 -6.71 16.50 3.94
N ILE A 202 -7.95 16.38 4.43
CA ILE A 202 -8.22 15.74 5.73
C ILE A 202 -8.33 14.21 5.65
N GLN A 203 -8.58 13.64 4.47
CA GLN A 203 -8.87 12.20 4.30
C GLN A 203 -7.76 11.26 4.82
N PRO A 204 -6.46 11.45 4.51
CA PRO A 204 -5.41 10.57 5.00
C PRO A 204 -5.25 10.60 6.53
N TYR A 205 -5.61 11.73 7.15
CA TYR A 205 -5.58 11.85 8.60
C TYR A 205 -6.67 11.01 9.27
N PHE A 206 -7.84 10.84 8.62
CA PHE A 206 -8.89 9.95 9.13
C PHE A 206 -8.38 8.52 9.26
N ARG A 207 -7.66 8.01 8.23
CA ARG A 207 -7.04 6.69 8.28
C ARG A 207 -5.99 6.60 9.40
N ALA A 208 -5.18 7.63 9.59
CA ALA A 208 -4.18 7.67 10.65
C ALA A 208 -4.81 7.58 12.05
N VAL A 209 -5.85 8.39 12.31
CA VAL A 209 -6.52 8.43 13.62
C VAL A 209 -7.29 7.13 13.89
N THR A 210 -7.97 6.56 12.89
CA THR A 210 -8.66 5.27 13.04
C THR A 210 -7.68 4.12 13.28
N ALA A 211 -6.52 4.12 12.62
CA ALA A 211 -5.49 3.10 12.85
C ALA A 211 -4.90 3.15 14.27
N GLN A 212 -4.81 4.33 14.89
CA GLN A 212 -4.34 4.46 16.27
C GLN A 212 -5.31 3.84 17.28
N ALA A 213 -6.61 3.95 17.04
CA ALA A 213 -7.62 3.37 17.91
C ALA A 213 -7.57 1.83 17.90
N GLY A 214 -7.12 1.23 16.79
CA GLY A 214 -7.10 -0.22 16.64
C GLY A 214 -8.49 -0.84 16.54
N GLY A 215 -8.56 -2.15 16.72
CA GLY A 215 -9.83 -2.88 16.73
C GLY A 215 -10.50 -2.93 15.35
N ALA A 216 -11.81 -2.86 15.30
CA ALA A 216 -12.63 -2.97 14.10
C ALA A 216 -13.35 -1.64 13.83
N PRO A 217 -12.78 -0.75 13.01
CA PRO A 217 -13.35 0.58 12.80
C PRO A 217 -14.70 0.56 12.09
N PHE A 218 -14.90 -0.35 11.15
CA PHE A 218 -16.06 -0.36 10.26
C PHE A 218 -16.92 -1.60 10.37
N GLN A 219 -16.31 -2.79 10.32
CA GLN A 219 -17.00 -4.07 10.43
C GLN A 219 -16.38 -4.92 11.53
N ASN A 220 -17.20 -5.68 12.26
CA ASN A 220 -16.71 -6.68 13.18
C ASN A 220 -16.37 -8.01 12.46
N PRO A 221 -15.72 -8.98 13.13
CA PRO A 221 -15.40 -10.28 12.52
C PRO A 221 -16.63 -11.08 12.09
N GLU A 222 -17.82 -10.77 12.60
CA GLU A 222 -19.10 -11.37 12.20
C GLU A 222 -19.64 -10.80 10.89
N GLY A 223 -19.04 -9.71 10.38
CA GLY A 223 -19.42 -9.01 9.15
C GLY A 223 -20.47 -7.91 9.35
N ASP A 224 -20.84 -7.61 10.59
CA ASP A 224 -21.79 -6.54 10.88
C ASP A 224 -21.11 -5.17 10.80
N LEU A 225 -21.80 -4.18 10.22
CA LEU A 225 -21.38 -2.79 10.25
C LEU A 225 -21.45 -2.26 11.70
N VAL A 226 -20.34 -1.75 12.24
CA VAL A 226 -20.24 -1.25 13.61
C VAL A 226 -20.04 0.25 13.73
N VAL A 227 -19.97 0.95 12.62
CA VAL A 227 -19.63 2.37 12.52
C VAL A 227 -20.49 3.26 13.41
N GLU A 228 -21.82 3.06 13.42
CA GLU A 228 -22.75 3.92 14.14
C GLU A 228 -22.55 3.84 15.66
N ASP A 229 -22.19 2.66 16.17
CA ASP A 229 -21.95 2.40 17.60
C ASP A 229 -20.46 2.51 17.99
N ASN A 230 -19.56 2.74 17.03
CA ASN A 230 -18.13 2.84 17.28
C ASN A 230 -17.70 4.27 17.63
N ALA A 231 -17.50 4.50 18.92
CA ALA A 231 -17.13 5.82 19.45
C ALA A 231 -15.74 6.27 18.96
N ASP A 232 -14.81 5.34 18.70
CA ASP A 232 -13.45 5.66 18.25
C ASP A 232 -13.47 6.09 16.79
N THR A 233 -14.24 5.42 15.93
CA THR A 233 -14.43 5.84 14.53
C THR A 233 -15.11 7.20 14.45
N ARG A 234 -16.11 7.46 15.30
CA ARG A 234 -16.76 8.78 15.39
C ARG A 234 -15.76 9.85 15.86
N ALA A 235 -14.96 9.57 16.87
CA ALA A 235 -13.95 10.51 17.37
C ALA A 235 -12.87 10.81 16.30
N ALA A 236 -12.46 9.81 15.53
CA ALA A 236 -11.55 10.00 14.42
C ALA A 236 -12.15 10.93 13.34
N TYR A 237 -13.42 10.72 13.01
CA TYR A 237 -14.14 11.56 12.05
C TYR A 237 -14.27 13.00 12.55
N ASP A 238 -14.66 13.19 13.81
CA ASP A 238 -14.78 14.53 14.43
C ASP A 238 -13.42 15.26 14.47
N THR A 239 -12.33 14.53 14.73
CA THR A 239 -10.96 15.08 14.71
C THR A 239 -10.61 15.66 13.34
N VAL A 240 -10.82 14.92 12.26
CA VAL A 240 -10.40 15.40 10.93
C VAL A 240 -11.36 16.45 10.37
N THR A 241 -12.65 16.38 10.68
CA THR A 241 -13.59 17.42 10.28
C THR A 241 -13.34 18.74 11.02
N ALA A 242 -12.82 18.70 12.26
CA ALA A 242 -12.35 19.90 12.96
C ALA A 242 -11.20 20.60 12.22
N MET A 243 -10.31 19.88 11.52
CA MET A 243 -9.28 20.48 10.66
C MET A 243 -9.91 21.27 9.51
N ALA A 244 -10.97 20.73 8.89
CA ALA A 244 -11.70 21.43 7.82
C ALA A 244 -12.44 22.66 8.36
N ASP A 245 -13.13 22.55 9.51
CA ASP A 245 -13.85 23.63 10.15
C ASP A 245 -12.90 24.78 10.57
N ALA A 246 -11.68 24.47 10.98
CA ALA A 246 -10.63 25.44 11.27
C ALA A 246 -9.97 26.03 10.00
N GLY A 247 -10.36 25.58 8.80
CA GLY A 247 -9.84 26.09 7.54
C GLY A 247 -8.38 25.73 7.26
N LEU A 248 -7.90 24.60 7.80
CA LEU A 248 -6.51 24.18 7.71
C LEU A 248 -6.16 23.48 6.38
N SER A 249 -7.14 23.01 5.63
CA SER A 249 -6.95 22.18 4.42
C SER A 249 -6.76 23.01 3.16
N ALA A 250 -5.85 22.54 2.29
CA ALA A 250 -5.72 23.00 0.91
C ALA A 250 -6.81 22.45 0.00
N ASN A 251 -7.58 21.46 0.47
CA ASN A 251 -8.60 20.76 -0.31
C ASN A 251 -8.07 20.22 -1.65
N LEU A 252 -6.89 19.59 -1.58
CA LEU A 252 -6.22 18.95 -2.72
C LEU A 252 -6.36 17.43 -2.58
N PRO A 253 -7.22 16.79 -3.38
CA PRO A 253 -7.39 15.34 -3.32
C PRO A 253 -6.06 14.61 -3.52
N ILE A 254 -5.74 13.70 -2.61
CA ILE A 254 -4.49 12.93 -2.67
C ILE A 254 -4.37 12.18 -4.00
N TRP A 255 -3.15 12.07 -4.51
CA TRP A 255 -2.78 11.47 -5.80
C TRP A 255 -3.25 12.26 -7.04
N SER A 256 -3.94 13.38 -6.89
CA SER A 256 -4.27 14.24 -8.03
C SER A 256 -3.04 14.98 -8.58
N GLU A 257 -3.12 15.46 -9.83
CA GLU A 257 -2.06 16.30 -10.41
C GLU A 257 -1.90 17.60 -9.60
N GLU A 258 -2.98 18.15 -9.07
CA GLU A 258 -3.01 19.34 -8.24
C GLU A 258 -2.31 19.12 -6.89
N TRP A 259 -2.49 17.95 -6.28
CA TRP A 259 -1.81 17.58 -5.04
C TRP A 259 -0.31 17.41 -5.27
N ASN A 260 0.11 16.72 -6.34
CA ASN A 260 1.52 16.62 -6.72
C ASN A 260 2.14 17.99 -7.02
N ALA A 261 1.41 18.87 -7.72
CA ALA A 261 1.83 20.24 -7.90
C ALA A 261 1.91 21.01 -6.56
N GLY A 262 1.06 20.69 -5.61
CA GLY A 262 1.07 21.24 -4.25
C GLY A 262 2.37 20.92 -3.49
N ILE A 263 2.87 19.69 -3.60
CA ILE A 263 4.18 19.30 -3.05
C ILE A 263 5.31 20.14 -3.69
N GLN A 264 5.29 20.28 -5.01
CA GLN A 264 6.31 21.03 -5.76
C GLN A 264 6.31 22.54 -5.45
N ASN A 265 5.14 23.12 -5.18
CA ASN A 265 4.95 24.56 -5.05
C ASN A 265 4.69 25.01 -3.60
N ASN A 266 4.89 24.14 -2.61
CA ASN A 266 4.67 24.44 -1.19
C ASN A 266 3.24 24.95 -0.90
N ALA A 267 2.21 24.27 -1.47
CA ALA A 267 0.82 24.68 -1.27
C ALA A 267 0.29 24.29 0.12
N PHE A 268 0.94 23.38 0.79
CA PHE A 268 0.61 22.92 2.14
C PHE A 268 1.87 22.58 2.94
N ALA A 269 1.75 22.64 4.26
CA ALA A 269 2.88 22.53 5.17
C ALA A 269 3.09 21.12 5.73
N THR A 270 2.05 20.30 5.83
CA THR A 270 2.14 18.94 6.42
C THR A 270 1.36 17.91 5.63
N LEU A 271 1.77 16.64 5.75
CA LEU A 271 1.00 15.48 5.30
C LEU A 271 1.33 14.26 6.16
N PRO A 272 0.38 13.31 6.34
CA PRO A 272 0.67 12.02 6.94
C PRO A 272 1.68 11.28 6.08
N CYS A 273 2.70 10.74 6.71
CA CYS A 273 3.91 10.33 6.00
C CYS A 273 4.36 8.95 6.46
N PRO A 274 3.82 7.86 5.89
CA PRO A 274 4.42 6.54 6.04
C PRO A 274 5.78 6.49 5.31
N ALA A 275 6.62 5.53 5.65
CA ALA A 275 7.98 5.45 5.14
C ALA A 275 8.07 5.50 3.60
N TRP A 276 7.16 4.80 2.90
CA TRP A 276 7.10 4.79 1.43
C TRP A 276 6.72 6.17 0.82
N MET A 277 6.05 7.06 1.56
CA MET A 277 5.69 8.40 1.10
C MET A 277 6.94 9.28 0.89
N LEU A 278 8.04 8.99 1.58
CA LEU A 278 9.30 9.74 1.41
C LEU A 278 9.80 9.64 -0.03
N GLY A 279 9.75 8.45 -0.63
CA GLY A 279 10.11 8.25 -2.03
C GLY A 279 9.20 9.03 -2.99
N HIS A 280 7.90 9.10 -2.69
CA HIS A 280 6.95 9.88 -3.48
C HIS A 280 7.23 11.39 -3.40
N ILE A 281 7.47 11.92 -2.20
CA ILE A 281 7.81 13.35 -2.02
C ILE A 281 9.10 13.67 -2.79
N GLU A 282 10.16 12.88 -2.62
CA GLU A 282 11.44 13.08 -3.29
C GLU A 282 11.30 13.06 -4.81
N SER A 283 10.61 12.07 -5.36
CA SER A 283 10.39 11.96 -6.81
C SER A 283 9.53 13.10 -7.37
N THR A 284 8.55 13.59 -6.58
CA THR A 284 7.63 14.65 -6.99
C THR A 284 8.27 16.03 -6.88
N ALA A 285 8.92 16.35 -5.76
CA ALA A 285 9.54 17.66 -5.53
C ALA A 285 10.89 17.81 -6.24
N GLY A 286 11.55 16.68 -6.59
CA GLY A 286 12.85 16.66 -7.27
C GLY A 286 13.95 17.37 -6.47
N ASP A 287 15.04 17.72 -7.15
CA ASP A 287 16.21 18.37 -6.52
C ASP A 287 15.86 19.69 -5.78
N ALA A 288 14.79 20.37 -6.20
CA ALA A 288 14.35 21.62 -5.56
C ALA A 288 13.72 21.39 -4.17
N GLY A 289 13.25 20.17 -3.91
CA GLY A 289 12.66 19.78 -2.62
C GLY A 289 13.68 19.26 -1.60
N GLU A 290 14.95 19.07 -2.00
CA GLU A 290 16.00 18.62 -1.09
C GLU A 290 16.13 19.57 0.13
N ASN A 291 16.04 18.99 1.32
CA ASN A 291 16.05 19.72 2.61
C ASN A 291 14.88 20.73 2.80
N GLN A 292 13.87 20.72 1.92
CA GLN A 292 12.65 21.50 2.13
C GLN A 292 11.62 20.73 2.97
N TRP A 293 11.70 19.42 2.98
CA TRP A 293 10.87 18.53 3.77
C TRP A 293 11.67 17.85 4.87
N ASP A 294 11.03 17.61 5.99
CA ASP A 294 11.57 16.80 7.09
C ASP A 294 10.45 15.94 7.69
N VAL A 295 10.78 15.06 8.62
CA VAL A 295 9.86 14.10 9.25
C VAL A 295 9.87 14.27 10.75
N ALA A 296 8.71 14.44 11.35
CA ALA A 296 8.51 14.45 12.79
C ALA A 296 7.62 13.30 13.24
N ALA A 297 7.58 13.03 14.55
CA ALA A 297 6.69 12.04 15.13
C ALA A 297 5.22 12.37 14.83
N VAL A 298 4.41 11.34 14.59
CA VAL A 298 2.97 11.49 14.39
C VAL A 298 2.26 11.79 15.72
N PRO A 299 1.23 12.66 15.74
CA PRO A 299 0.41 12.87 16.92
C PRO A 299 -0.13 11.53 17.46
N GLY A 300 -0.09 11.34 18.79
CA GLY A 300 -0.50 10.08 19.42
C GLY A 300 0.54 8.94 19.33
N GLY A 301 1.69 9.16 18.68
CA GLY A 301 2.86 8.29 18.70
C GLY A 301 2.88 7.13 17.71
N SER A 302 1.76 6.79 17.07
CA SER A 302 1.68 5.70 16.10
C SER A 302 0.66 6.00 15.00
N GLY A 303 0.62 5.15 14.00
CA GLY A 303 -0.36 5.16 12.92
C GLY A 303 0.07 4.19 11.82
N ASN A 304 -0.88 3.70 11.06
CA ASN A 304 -0.60 2.85 9.91
C ASN A 304 -1.38 3.35 8.69
N TRP A 305 -0.69 3.42 7.57
CA TRP A 305 -1.31 3.67 6.28
C TRP A 305 -0.64 2.82 5.22
N GLY A 306 -1.28 1.71 4.88
CA GLY A 306 -0.81 0.76 3.89
C GLY A 306 0.05 -0.35 4.48
N GLY A 307 0.94 -0.87 3.65
CA GLY A 307 1.59 -2.14 3.81
C GLY A 307 0.91 -3.16 2.91
N SER A 308 1.54 -4.29 2.70
CA SER A 308 1.09 -5.25 1.70
C SER A 308 1.32 -6.68 2.13
N PHE A 309 0.79 -7.59 1.32
CA PHE A 309 0.99 -9.04 1.41
C PHE A 309 1.31 -9.58 0.02
N LEU A 310 2.08 -10.66 -0.05
CA LEU A 310 2.19 -11.50 -1.24
C LEU A 310 1.34 -12.76 -1.08
N ALA A 311 0.53 -13.04 -2.08
CA ALA A 311 -0.34 -14.21 -2.13
C ALA A 311 -0.14 -14.97 -3.44
N VAL A 312 -0.46 -16.27 -3.43
CA VAL A 312 -0.38 -17.14 -4.62
C VAL A 312 -1.81 -17.50 -5.06
N PRO A 313 -2.30 -17.01 -6.20
CA PRO A 313 -3.61 -17.39 -6.70
C PRO A 313 -3.68 -18.89 -7.05
N ALA A 314 -4.81 -19.54 -6.77
CA ALA A 314 -5.04 -20.96 -7.08
C ALA A 314 -4.98 -21.27 -8.59
N GLN A 315 -5.08 -20.24 -9.44
CA GLN A 315 -4.96 -20.37 -10.89
C GLN A 315 -3.51 -20.48 -11.39
N SER A 316 -2.49 -20.32 -10.51
CA SER A 316 -1.09 -20.52 -10.88
C SER A 316 -0.84 -21.94 -11.34
N GLU A 317 -0.09 -22.10 -12.43
CA GLU A 317 0.36 -23.42 -12.92
C GLU A 317 1.63 -23.89 -12.19
N HIS A 318 2.27 -23.01 -11.38
CA HIS A 318 3.53 -23.22 -10.66
C HIS A 318 3.43 -22.86 -9.16
N PRO A 319 2.43 -23.43 -8.41
CA PRO A 319 2.17 -22.98 -7.03
C PRO A 319 3.32 -23.25 -6.06
N GLU A 320 4.17 -24.25 -6.31
CA GLU A 320 5.33 -24.53 -5.45
C GLU A 320 6.41 -23.46 -5.63
N GLU A 321 6.79 -23.13 -6.87
CA GLU A 321 7.80 -22.13 -7.19
C GLU A 321 7.30 -20.70 -6.84
N ALA A 322 6.00 -20.44 -7.05
CA ALA A 322 5.37 -19.17 -6.67
C ALA A 322 5.39 -18.96 -5.14
N ALA A 323 5.12 -20.01 -4.36
CA ALA A 323 5.22 -19.95 -2.90
C ALA A 323 6.68 -19.74 -2.43
N GLU A 324 7.65 -20.35 -3.09
CA GLU A 324 9.07 -20.10 -2.80
C GLU A 324 9.46 -18.65 -3.10
N LEU A 325 9.00 -18.09 -4.22
CA LEU A 325 9.23 -16.67 -4.54
C LEU A 325 8.59 -15.76 -3.49
N ALA A 326 7.33 -16.00 -3.11
CA ALA A 326 6.65 -15.20 -2.09
C ALA A 326 7.39 -15.27 -0.74
N LYS A 327 7.83 -16.45 -0.30
CA LYS A 327 8.63 -16.62 0.93
C LYS A 327 10.00 -15.94 0.85
N PHE A 328 10.67 -16.01 -0.28
CA PHE A 328 11.96 -15.35 -0.49
C PHE A 328 11.83 -13.82 -0.36
N LEU A 329 10.87 -13.22 -1.09
CA LEU A 329 10.64 -11.78 -1.07
C LEU A 329 10.14 -11.24 0.28
N THR A 330 9.48 -12.08 1.08
CA THR A 330 8.96 -11.71 2.40
C THR A 330 9.82 -12.19 3.57
N SER A 331 10.94 -12.85 3.32
CA SER A 331 11.95 -13.16 4.34
C SER A 331 12.54 -11.88 4.94
N ALA A 332 13.19 -11.97 6.10
CA ALA A 332 13.87 -10.81 6.68
C ALA A 332 14.91 -10.20 5.72
N GLU A 333 15.67 -11.02 4.99
CA GLU A 333 16.62 -10.58 3.97
C GLU A 333 15.91 -9.92 2.77
N GLY A 334 14.83 -10.51 2.28
CA GLY A 334 14.01 -9.94 1.21
C GLY A 334 13.42 -8.59 1.60
N GLN A 335 12.85 -8.47 2.80
CA GLN A 335 12.30 -7.20 3.29
C GLN A 335 13.39 -6.14 3.52
N LEU A 336 14.60 -6.52 3.94
CA LEU A 336 15.75 -5.60 4.00
C LEU A 336 16.18 -5.14 2.61
N GLY A 337 16.17 -6.02 1.62
CA GLY A 337 16.41 -5.66 0.22
C GLY A 337 15.41 -4.62 -0.26
N ALA A 338 14.12 -4.86 -0.05
CA ALA A 338 13.04 -3.93 -0.40
C ALA A 338 13.15 -2.59 0.36
N TRP A 339 13.52 -2.61 1.65
CA TRP A 339 13.82 -1.40 2.41
C TRP A 339 14.95 -0.58 1.79
N ASN A 340 16.05 -1.22 1.43
CA ASN A 340 17.22 -0.55 0.86
C ASN A 340 16.93 0.05 -0.52
N GLU A 341 16.05 -0.58 -1.30
CA GLU A 341 15.70 -0.12 -2.65
C GLU A 341 14.56 0.91 -2.64
N ALA A 342 13.47 0.64 -1.92
CA ALA A 342 12.24 1.42 -1.98
C ALA A 342 11.85 2.13 -0.68
N ASN A 343 12.56 1.87 0.44
CA ASN A 343 12.24 2.35 1.78
C ASN A 343 10.82 1.94 2.27
N VAL A 344 10.39 0.77 1.89
CA VAL A 344 9.17 0.14 2.42
C VAL A 344 9.50 -0.53 3.74
N LEU A 345 8.87 -0.07 4.84
CA LEU A 345 9.27 -0.48 6.20
C LEU A 345 8.94 -1.95 6.44
N PRO A 346 9.91 -2.79 6.85
CA PRO A 346 9.69 -4.22 7.03
C PRO A 346 8.57 -4.57 8.01
N SER A 347 7.86 -5.65 7.76
CA SER A 347 6.95 -6.31 8.71
C SER A 347 7.64 -7.40 9.55
N SER A 348 8.87 -7.74 9.21
CA SER A 348 9.72 -8.69 9.95
C SER A 348 10.38 -8.03 11.15
N PRO A 349 10.19 -8.57 12.39
CA PRO A 349 10.89 -8.06 13.57
C PRO A 349 12.42 -8.10 13.42
N GLU A 350 12.97 -9.16 12.82
CA GLU A 350 14.43 -9.29 12.58
C GLU A 350 14.93 -8.16 11.65
N ALA A 351 14.19 -7.88 10.58
CA ALA A 351 14.55 -6.80 9.66
C ALA A 351 14.41 -5.43 10.32
N LEU A 352 13.33 -5.18 11.09
CA LEU A 352 13.12 -3.92 11.82
C LEU A 352 14.21 -3.62 12.84
N GLU A 353 14.77 -4.65 13.50
CA GLU A 353 15.84 -4.52 14.49
C GLU A 353 17.24 -4.46 13.85
N SER A 354 17.34 -4.68 12.54
CA SER A 354 18.62 -4.59 11.81
C SER A 354 19.20 -3.19 11.85
N ALA A 355 20.53 -3.10 11.85
CA ALA A 355 21.24 -1.81 11.73
C ALA A 355 20.96 -1.12 10.38
N ASP A 356 20.64 -1.89 9.34
CA ASP A 356 20.25 -1.33 8.03
C ASP A 356 18.96 -0.51 8.11
N VAL A 357 18.06 -0.84 9.04
CA VAL A 357 16.85 -0.06 9.32
C VAL A 357 17.10 0.95 10.43
N THR A 358 17.58 0.51 11.60
CA THR A 358 17.64 1.38 12.80
C THR A 358 18.61 2.56 12.67
N ASP A 359 19.71 2.38 11.94
CA ASP A 359 20.73 3.42 11.74
C ASP A 359 20.49 4.22 10.43
N PHE A 360 19.42 3.89 9.68
CA PHE A 360 19.16 4.51 8.38
C PHE A 360 18.69 5.95 8.51
N THR A 361 19.40 6.84 7.80
CA THR A 361 19.03 8.24 7.67
C THR A 361 18.73 8.60 6.23
N ARG A 362 17.87 9.60 6.00
CA ARG A 362 17.51 10.07 4.67
C ARG A 362 18.06 11.47 4.41
N PRO A 363 19.15 11.60 3.62
CA PRO A 363 19.77 12.91 3.37
C PRO A 363 18.82 13.95 2.78
N TYR A 364 17.94 13.55 1.88
CA TYR A 364 16.95 14.43 1.26
C TYR A 364 16.04 15.14 2.29
N PHE A 365 15.81 14.52 3.44
CA PHE A 365 15.00 15.00 4.55
C PHE A 365 15.86 15.46 5.74
N ASN A 366 16.87 16.29 5.47
CA ASN A 366 17.78 16.83 6.50
C ASN A 366 18.44 15.74 7.36
N ASP A 367 18.90 14.66 6.75
CA ASP A 367 19.46 13.49 7.44
C ASP A 367 18.51 12.90 8.50
N ALA A 368 17.18 12.92 8.24
CA ALA A 368 16.20 12.37 9.17
C ALA A 368 16.52 10.92 9.54
N PRO A 369 16.52 10.57 10.83
CA PRO A 369 16.72 9.18 11.29
C PRO A 369 15.42 8.39 11.10
N VAL A 370 15.06 8.14 9.84
CA VAL A 370 13.76 7.58 9.46
C VAL A 370 13.54 6.18 10.00
N GLY A 371 14.60 5.39 10.14
CA GLY A 371 14.52 4.08 10.77
C GLY A 371 14.09 4.16 12.23
N GLU A 372 14.63 5.11 13.00
CA GLU A 372 14.25 5.37 14.39
C GLU A 372 12.81 5.89 14.49
N ILE A 373 12.45 6.90 13.68
CA ILE A 373 11.12 7.52 13.71
C ILE A 373 10.02 6.51 13.39
N TYR A 374 10.17 5.78 12.28
CA TYR A 374 9.16 4.80 11.87
C TYR A 374 9.17 3.53 12.73
N GLY A 375 10.34 3.10 13.19
CA GLY A 375 10.45 1.98 14.14
C GLY A 375 9.77 2.28 15.47
N ALA A 376 9.92 3.51 15.99
CA ALA A 376 9.22 3.95 17.21
C ALA A 376 7.69 3.96 17.03
N SER A 377 7.20 4.44 15.89
CA SER A 377 5.77 4.41 15.54
C SER A 377 5.27 2.97 15.37
N ALA A 378 6.01 2.12 14.66
CA ALA A 378 5.67 0.71 14.44
C ALA A 378 5.52 -0.08 15.75
N SER A 379 6.37 0.20 16.75
CA SER A 379 6.32 -0.46 18.06
C SER A 379 5.06 -0.18 18.88
N GLN A 380 4.30 0.84 18.51
CA GLN A 380 3.08 1.29 19.20
C GLN A 380 1.82 1.01 18.39
N LEU A 381 1.93 0.36 17.22
CA LEU A 381 0.78 0.04 16.39
C LEU A 381 -0.19 -0.90 17.12
N SER A 382 -1.46 -0.55 17.07
CA SER A 382 -2.56 -1.42 17.49
C SER A 382 -3.10 -2.20 16.29
N PRO A 383 -3.39 -3.50 16.41
CA PRO A 383 -3.99 -4.27 15.33
C PRO A 383 -5.32 -3.67 14.89
N VAL A 384 -5.50 -3.52 13.58
CA VAL A 384 -6.77 -3.08 12.97
C VAL A 384 -7.35 -4.26 12.20
N TYR A 385 -8.60 -4.58 12.47
CA TYR A 385 -9.37 -5.54 11.69
C TYR A 385 -10.07 -4.83 10.55
N TYR A 386 -9.73 -5.19 9.34
CA TYR A 386 -10.44 -4.77 8.13
C TYR A 386 -11.42 -5.87 7.71
N GLY A 387 -12.69 -5.52 7.59
CA GLY A 387 -13.71 -6.44 7.11
C GLY A 387 -13.69 -6.60 5.58
N PRO A 388 -14.42 -7.59 5.02
CA PRO A 388 -14.44 -7.85 3.59
C PRO A 388 -14.98 -6.69 2.75
N ASP A 389 -15.85 -5.84 3.32
CA ASP A 389 -16.44 -4.68 2.65
C ASP A 389 -15.73 -3.36 2.99
N ASN A 390 -14.55 -3.45 3.65
CA ASN A 390 -13.78 -2.29 4.11
C ASN A 390 -13.60 -1.22 3.02
N GLN A 391 -13.28 -1.62 1.79
CA GLN A 391 -13.07 -0.67 0.68
C GLN A 391 -14.34 0.14 0.38
N ALA A 392 -15.50 -0.50 0.32
CA ALA A 392 -16.75 0.17 0.02
C ALA A 392 -17.16 1.16 1.14
N ILE A 393 -16.87 0.80 2.39
CA ILE A 393 -17.12 1.66 3.55
C ILE A 393 -16.13 2.83 3.58
N ASP A 394 -14.83 2.56 3.36
CA ASP A 394 -13.81 3.62 3.27
C ASP A 394 -14.14 4.63 2.15
N ASP A 395 -14.60 4.16 1.00
CA ASP A 395 -15.04 5.02 -0.11
C ASP A 395 -16.22 5.92 0.29
N ALA A 396 -17.19 5.40 1.06
CA ALA A 396 -18.31 6.19 1.56
C ALA A 396 -17.84 7.28 2.54
N PHE A 397 -16.96 6.94 3.47
CA PHE A 397 -16.36 7.93 4.39
C PHE A 397 -15.52 8.97 3.66
N ARG A 398 -14.73 8.56 2.70
CA ARG A 398 -13.89 9.45 1.90
C ARG A 398 -14.72 10.46 1.11
N ALA A 399 -15.81 10.02 0.47
CA ALA A 399 -16.71 10.91 -0.24
C ALA A 399 -17.43 11.89 0.69
N ALA A 400 -17.82 11.44 1.90
CA ALA A 400 -18.43 12.30 2.89
C ALA A 400 -17.44 13.35 3.45
N LEU A 401 -16.22 12.95 3.76
CA LEU A 401 -15.15 13.85 4.21
C LEU A 401 -14.83 14.91 3.14
N GLU A 402 -14.76 14.51 1.87
CA GLU A 402 -14.58 15.45 0.75
C GLU A 402 -15.73 16.47 0.68
N SER A 403 -16.97 16.03 0.86
CA SER A 403 -18.13 16.93 0.87
C SER A 403 -18.08 17.93 2.03
N VAL A 404 -17.64 17.50 3.22
CA VAL A 404 -17.44 18.39 4.38
C VAL A 404 -16.30 19.38 4.10
N GLU A 405 -15.17 18.90 3.63
CA GLU A 405 -13.98 19.71 3.33
C GLU A 405 -14.28 20.79 2.28
N GLN A 406 -15.13 20.48 1.29
CA GLN A 406 -15.61 21.41 0.27
C GLN A 406 -16.72 22.35 0.78
N GLY A 407 -17.17 22.22 2.02
CA GLY A 407 -18.26 23.01 2.60
C GLY A 407 -19.65 22.71 1.99
N GLN A 408 -19.82 21.54 1.38
CA GLN A 408 -21.08 21.09 0.79
C GLN A 408 -21.99 20.42 1.83
N ALA A 409 -21.43 19.92 2.94
CA ALA A 409 -22.11 19.32 4.07
C ALA A 409 -21.46 19.79 5.38
N THR A 410 -22.22 19.78 6.46
CA THR A 410 -21.68 19.87 7.82
C THR A 410 -21.05 18.52 8.22
N ALA A 411 -20.22 18.49 9.26
CA ALA A 411 -19.64 17.25 9.77
C ALA A 411 -20.72 16.20 10.12
N ASP A 412 -21.80 16.60 10.76
CA ASP A 412 -22.90 15.69 11.11
C ASP A 412 -23.64 15.17 9.86
N GLU A 413 -23.94 16.03 8.87
CA GLU A 413 -24.56 15.59 7.61
C GLU A 413 -23.65 14.66 6.81
N GLY A 414 -22.34 14.91 6.82
CA GLY A 414 -21.34 14.02 6.21
C GLY A 414 -21.29 12.67 6.89
N TRP A 415 -21.28 12.63 8.24
CA TRP A 415 -21.33 11.41 9.00
C TRP A 415 -22.56 10.56 8.68
N ASP A 416 -23.76 11.18 8.77
CA ASP A 416 -25.01 10.49 8.46
C ASP A 416 -25.03 9.93 7.03
N THR A 417 -24.43 10.67 6.09
CA THR A 417 -24.28 10.21 4.70
C THR A 417 -23.34 9.02 4.60
N ALA A 418 -22.16 9.08 5.25
CA ALA A 418 -21.19 7.99 5.23
C ALA A 418 -21.78 6.70 5.80
N VAL A 419 -22.49 6.77 6.93
CA VAL A 419 -23.19 5.62 7.55
C VAL A 419 -24.23 5.05 6.59
N ALA A 420 -25.12 5.89 6.04
CA ALA A 420 -26.18 5.44 5.14
C ALA A 420 -25.65 4.85 3.82
N ASP A 421 -24.55 5.36 3.30
CA ASP A 421 -23.90 4.83 2.09
C ASP A 421 -23.19 3.51 2.37
N SER A 422 -22.56 3.37 3.56
CA SER A 422 -21.99 2.11 4.03
C SER A 422 -23.04 1.02 4.18
N GLU A 423 -24.19 1.33 4.83
CA GLU A 423 -25.32 0.39 4.95
C GLU A 423 -25.85 -0.06 3.58
N ARG A 424 -25.90 0.86 2.62
CA ARG A 424 -26.35 0.56 1.26
C ARG A 424 -25.36 -0.34 0.52
N ALA A 425 -24.07 -0.10 0.68
CA ALA A 425 -23.03 -0.93 0.07
C ALA A 425 -23.09 -2.38 0.57
N LEU A 426 -23.32 -2.58 1.86
CA LEU A 426 -23.48 -3.93 2.44
C LEU A 426 -24.82 -4.58 2.09
N GLY A 427 -25.86 -3.81 1.81
CA GLY A 427 -27.19 -4.33 1.43
C GLY A 427 -27.34 -4.67 -0.05
N GLU A 428 -26.41 -4.24 -0.89
CA GLU A 428 -26.36 -4.50 -2.33
C GLU A 428 -25.47 -5.71 -2.69
N GLY A 429 -24.78 -6.32 -1.69
CA GLY A 429 -23.86 -7.45 -1.80
C GLY A 429 -24.53 -8.84 -1.78
#